data_aa62145d8b325d53e19e6a278f259938
#
_entry.id   aa62145d8b325d53e19e6a278f259938
#
_cell.length_a   1.000
_cell.length_b   1.000
_cell.length_c   1.000
_cell.angle_alpha   90.00
_cell.angle_beta   90.00
_cell.angle_gamma   90.00
#
_symmetry.space_group_name_H-M   'P 1'
#
loop_
_entity.id
_entity.type
_entity.pdbx_description
1 polymer ?
#
loop_
_entity_poly.entity_id
_entity_poly.type
_entity_poly.pdbx_seq_one_letter_code
_entity_poly.pdbx_strand_id
1 'polypeptide(L)'
;MSQQREAIDTYLLRVLHTLLMERSVTRAAVKLNQSQPAISAALRRLRDITGDPLLVRGKSGMVPTEYGLRLLEPVQNALREIERIKFQQHNFDPATSIRCYRIGFPDYLNVLFVPTVVERFRQAAPNATLEFHSLGPAFDYELALEDGKLDIVVGNWPEPPEQLHLSNLFVDQIVCLMSNAHPFAKRGGLTLDQYLNAPHLAPTPYSVGQRGAIDVHLARERLKRHVVVTLPYFNLAPYVLIKSDLIFTTTRLFADYYAKFLPLTVVPAPLDFPPMQYYQLWHERVHYSDEVRWLRSLVAEATKTLIDKP
;
A
#
# COMPACT_ATOMS: atom_id res chain seq x y z
N MET A 1 -50.56 2.12 19.77
CA MET A 1 -49.83 3.34 19.38
C MET A 1 -48.42 3.20 19.92
N SER A 2 -47.47 2.88 19.07
CA SER A 2 -46.05 2.71 19.46
C SER A 2 -45.46 4.10 19.70
N GLN A 3 -45.16 4.42 20.96
CA GLN A 3 -44.35 5.59 21.28
C GLN A 3 -42.94 5.38 20.63
N GLN A 4 -42.68 6.14 19.57
CA GLN A 4 -41.32 6.35 19.07
C GLN A 4 -40.54 6.96 20.24
N ARG A 5 -39.73 6.14 20.94
CA ARG A 5 -38.78 6.64 21.93
C ARG A 5 -37.87 7.60 21.19
N GLU A 6 -37.92 8.88 21.51
CA GLU A 6 -36.99 9.86 20.95
C GLU A 6 -35.53 9.40 21.17
N ALA A 7 -34.75 9.45 20.12
CA ALA A 7 -33.35 9.01 20.18
C ALA A 7 -32.50 10.04 20.98
N ILE A 8 -31.62 9.54 21.83
CA ILE A 8 -30.57 10.35 22.46
C ILE A 8 -29.44 10.57 21.42
N ASP A 9 -29.19 11.81 21.07
CA ASP A 9 -28.10 12.20 20.18
C ASP A 9 -26.85 12.64 20.99
N THR A 10 -25.72 12.82 20.28
CA THR A 10 -24.44 13.23 20.90
C THR A 10 -24.56 14.57 21.65
N TYR A 11 -25.40 15.49 21.18
CA TYR A 11 -25.62 16.77 21.83
C TYR A 11 -26.30 16.57 23.19
N LEU A 12 -27.33 15.78 23.25
CA LEU A 12 -28.04 15.46 24.51
C LEU A 12 -27.12 14.72 25.49
N LEU A 13 -26.26 13.81 25.04
CA LEU A 13 -25.24 13.16 25.90
C LEU A 13 -24.28 14.19 26.51
N ARG A 14 -23.78 15.13 25.71
CA ARG A 14 -22.90 16.22 26.22
C ARG A 14 -23.61 17.11 27.21
N VAL A 15 -24.86 17.50 26.94
CA VAL A 15 -25.67 18.30 27.85
C VAL A 15 -25.89 17.55 29.16
N LEU A 16 -26.28 16.28 29.10
CA LEU A 16 -26.52 15.45 30.29
C LEU A 16 -25.25 15.36 31.15
N HIS A 17 -24.12 14.97 30.57
CA HIS A 17 -22.84 14.89 31.27
C HIS A 17 -22.50 16.21 31.96
N THR A 18 -22.56 17.33 31.21
CA THR A 18 -22.22 18.65 31.73
C THR A 18 -23.16 19.10 32.84
N LEU A 19 -24.45 18.86 32.70
CA LEU A 19 -25.46 19.19 33.75
C LEU A 19 -25.21 18.42 35.05
N LEU A 20 -24.93 17.11 34.97
CA LEU A 20 -24.64 16.27 36.12
C LEU A 20 -23.37 16.69 36.85
N MET A 21 -22.35 17.10 36.09
CA MET A 21 -21.08 17.59 36.65
C MET A 21 -21.19 18.98 37.23
N GLU A 22 -21.79 19.94 36.51
CA GLU A 22 -21.86 21.35 36.92
C GLU A 22 -22.99 21.61 37.93
N ARG A 23 -24.00 20.75 38.03
CA ARG A 23 -25.15 20.88 38.90
C ARG A 23 -25.83 22.27 38.77
N SER A 24 -25.76 22.87 37.59
CA SER A 24 -26.27 24.20 37.29
C SER A 24 -26.52 24.36 35.80
N VAL A 25 -27.75 24.73 35.43
CA VAL A 25 -28.12 25.00 34.03
C VAL A 25 -27.33 26.16 33.46
N THR A 26 -27.12 27.23 34.26
CA THR A 26 -26.37 28.40 33.83
C THR A 26 -24.89 28.08 33.58
N ARG A 27 -24.22 27.35 34.51
CA ARG A 27 -22.83 26.94 34.30
C ARG A 27 -22.69 25.96 33.14
N ALA A 28 -23.64 25.02 32.99
CA ALA A 28 -23.64 24.12 31.85
C ALA A 28 -23.77 24.87 30.52
N ALA A 29 -24.63 25.91 30.47
CA ALA A 29 -24.79 26.74 29.28
C ALA A 29 -23.50 27.46 28.90
N VAL A 30 -22.80 28.06 29.86
CA VAL A 30 -21.50 28.70 29.65
C VAL A 30 -20.48 27.69 29.13
N LYS A 31 -20.37 26.53 29.79
CA LYS A 31 -19.37 25.50 29.47
C LYS A 31 -19.57 24.89 28.06
N LEU A 32 -20.83 24.80 27.63
CA LEU A 32 -21.19 24.27 26.31
C LEU A 32 -21.29 25.35 25.22
N ASN A 33 -21.02 26.62 25.57
CA ASN A 33 -21.20 27.76 24.68
C ASN A 33 -22.61 27.81 24.06
N GLN A 34 -23.64 27.61 24.90
CA GLN A 34 -25.06 27.58 24.54
C GLN A 34 -25.85 28.58 25.37
N SER A 35 -27.07 28.92 24.93
CA SER A 35 -27.96 29.72 25.72
C SER A 35 -28.60 28.89 26.86
N GLN A 36 -28.87 29.54 28.00
CA GLN A 36 -29.59 28.89 29.13
C GLN A 36 -30.96 28.31 28.74
N PRO A 37 -31.79 28.98 27.90
CA PRO A 37 -33.05 28.37 27.40
C PRO A 37 -32.78 27.09 26.60
N ALA A 38 -31.74 27.02 25.78
CA ALA A 38 -31.41 25.81 25.01
C ALA A 38 -31.04 24.64 25.91
N ILE A 39 -30.22 24.86 26.95
CA ILE A 39 -29.88 23.82 27.93
C ILE A 39 -31.09 23.40 28.75
N SER A 40 -31.99 24.33 29.10
CA SER A 40 -33.23 24.03 29.80
C SER A 40 -34.20 23.18 28.95
N ALA A 41 -34.27 23.45 27.64
CA ALA A 41 -35.06 22.66 26.71
C ALA A 41 -34.47 21.23 26.55
N ALA A 42 -33.14 21.13 26.43
CA ALA A 42 -32.44 19.84 26.36
C ALA A 42 -32.62 19.02 27.64
N LEU A 43 -32.57 19.65 28.83
CA LEU A 43 -32.84 18.96 30.09
C LEU A 43 -34.29 18.46 30.16
N ARG A 44 -35.28 19.23 29.67
CA ARG A 44 -36.67 18.78 29.57
C ARG A 44 -36.78 17.53 28.69
N ARG A 45 -36.19 17.59 27.51
CA ARG A 45 -36.19 16.46 26.58
C ARG A 45 -35.50 15.21 27.18
N LEU A 46 -34.38 15.39 27.90
CA LEU A 46 -33.73 14.29 28.61
C LEU A 46 -34.62 13.67 29.68
N ARG A 47 -35.40 14.46 30.41
CA ARG A 47 -36.39 14.00 31.41
C ARG A 47 -37.51 13.19 30.76
N ASP A 48 -38.01 13.65 29.61
CA ASP A 48 -39.07 12.97 28.86
C ASP A 48 -38.54 11.60 28.32
N ILE A 49 -37.31 11.53 27.88
CA ILE A 49 -36.67 10.29 27.39
C ILE A 49 -36.41 9.31 28.53
N THR A 50 -35.88 9.80 29.66
CA THR A 50 -35.42 8.95 30.77
C THR A 50 -36.52 8.63 31.79
N GLY A 51 -37.60 9.41 31.81
CA GLY A 51 -38.63 9.31 32.83
C GLY A 51 -38.16 9.72 34.22
N ASP A 52 -37.00 10.39 34.35
CA ASP A 52 -36.41 10.81 35.63
C ASP A 52 -36.08 12.30 35.61
N PRO A 53 -36.26 13.03 36.76
CA PRO A 53 -35.92 14.44 36.86
C PRO A 53 -34.44 14.76 36.62
N LEU A 54 -33.52 13.80 36.73
CA LEU A 54 -32.06 13.86 36.56
C LEU A 54 -31.38 14.83 37.52
N LEU A 55 -31.96 16.00 37.73
CA LEU A 55 -31.52 17.04 38.66
C LEU A 55 -32.71 17.61 39.39
N VAL A 56 -32.66 17.67 40.73
CA VAL A 56 -33.68 18.24 41.62
C VAL A 56 -33.10 19.41 42.42
N ARG A 57 -33.99 20.27 42.96
CA ARG A 57 -33.54 21.39 43.84
C ARG A 57 -33.15 20.85 45.21
N GLY A 58 -31.93 21.18 45.66
CA GLY A 58 -31.42 20.98 46.98
C GLY A 58 -31.25 22.32 47.74
N LYS A 59 -30.76 22.28 48.99
CA LYS A 59 -30.52 23.48 49.82
C LYS A 59 -29.51 24.42 49.24
N SER A 60 -28.48 23.92 48.53
CA SER A 60 -27.35 24.69 47.99
C SER A 60 -27.32 24.74 46.46
N GLY A 61 -28.39 24.44 45.76
CA GLY A 61 -28.47 24.39 44.30
C GLY A 61 -29.12 23.10 43.78
N MET A 62 -28.81 22.73 42.54
CA MET A 62 -29.34 21.48 41.96
C MET A 62 -28.50 20.28 42.39
N VAL A 63 -29.18 19.15 42.65
CA VAL A 63 -28.55 17.88 43.05
C VAL A 63 -28.98 16.79 42.07
N PRO A 64 -28.07 15.98 41.55
CA PRO A 64 -28.40 14.83 40.72
C PRO A 64 -29.28 13.82 41.47
N THR A 65 -30.25 13.22 40.78
CA THR A 65 -30.96 12.05 41.27
C THR A 65 -30.04 10.85 41.35
N GLU A 66 -30.45 9.80 42.08
CA GLU A 66 -29.67 8.54 42.10
C GLU A 66 -29.57 7.93 40.71
N TYR A 67 -30.62 8.02 39.90
CA TYR A 67 -30.65 7.60 38.50
C TYR A 67 -29.68 8.46 37.67
N GLY A 68 -29.70 9.76 37.83
CA GLY A 68 -28.75 10.68 37.16
C GLY A 68 -27.28 10.34 37.46
N LEU A 69 -26.96 10.02 38.74
CA LEU A 69 -25.60 9.60 39.11
C LEU A 69 -25.19 8.28 38.43
N ARG A 70 -26.12 7.31 38.33
CA ARG A 70 -25.83 6.04 37.63
C ARG A 70 -25.59 6.21 36.13
N LEU A 71 -26.12 7.26 35.52
CA LEU A 71 -25.89 7.57 34.09
C LEU A 71 -24.52 8.20 33.81
N LEU A 72 -23.84 8.72 34.82
CA LEU A 72 -22.62 9.52 34.60
C LEU A 72 -21.51 8.71 33.92
N GLU A 73 -21.24 7.51 34.39
CA GLU A 73 -20.23 6.62 33.82
C GLU A 73 -20.58 6.12 32.41
N PRO A 74 -21.79 5.56 32.15
CA PRO A 74 -22.20 5.18 30.81
C PRO A 74 -22.14 6.32 29.79
N VAL A 75 -22.58 7.52 30.16
CA VAL A 75 -22.55 8.70 29.30
C VAL A 75 -21.14 9.14 28.99
N GLN A 76 -20.26 9.14 30.00
CA GLN A 76 -18.85 9.48 29.81
C GLN A 76 -18.13 8.48 28.91
N ASN A 77 -18.43 7.19 29.05
CA ASN A 77 -17.89 6.13 28.17
C ASN A 77 -18.35 6.32 26.73
N ALA A 78 -19.66 6.56 26.52
CA ALA A 78 -20.21 6.81 25.19
C ALA A 78 -19.57 8.03 24.52
N LEU A 79 -19.40 9.14 25.27
CA LEU A 79 -18.74 10.34 24.75
C LEU A 79 -17.27 10.08 24.39
N ARG A 80 -16.53 9.31 25.20
CA ARG A 80 -15.16 8.91 24.88
C ARG A 80 -15.07 8.09 23.61
N GLU A 81 -15.97 7.13 23.40
CA GLU A 81 -15.96 6.34 22.16
C GLU A 81 -16.32 7.18 20.93
N ILE A 82 -17.26 8.13 21.05
CA ILE A 82 -17.56 9.08 19.97
C ILE A 82 -16.35 9.97 19.66
N GLU A 83 -15.60 10.40 20.68
CA GLU A 83 -14.38 11.17 20.47
C GLU A 83 -13.28 10.32 19.84
N ARG A 84 -13.15 9.05 20.20
CA ARG A 84 -12.24 8.10 19.51
C ARG A 84 -12.54 7.97 18.02
N ILE A 85 -13.80 7.96 17.62
CA ILE A 85 -14.20 7.95 16.20
C ILE A 85 -13.79 9.24 15.50
N LYS A 86 -13.89 10.40 16.16
CA LYS A 86 -13.54 11.71 15.58
C LYS A 86 -12.07 12.00 15.56
N PHE A 87 -11.36 11.57 16.59
CA PHE A 87 -9.95 11.81 16.82
C PHE A 87 -9.15 10.51 16.81
N GLN A 88 -9.46 9.58 15.90
CA GLN A 88 -8.47 8.59 15.52
C GLN A 88 -7.31 9.34 14.85
N GLN A 89 -6.53 10.06 15.64
CA GLN A 89 -5.14 10.28 15.33
C GLN A 89 -4.50 8.91 15.39
N HIS A 90 -4.35 8.31 14.22
CA HIS A 90 -3.60 7.08 14.05
C HIS A 90 -2.14 7.41 14.35
N ASN A 91 -1.75 7.35 15.62
CA ASN A 91 -0.35 7.21 15.98
C ASN A 91 0.04 5.77 15.65
N PHE A 92 0.18 5.49 14.34
CA PHE A 92 0.68 4.20 13.90
C PHE A 92 2.16 4.10 14.27
N ASP A 93 2.46 3.10 15.10
CA ASP A 93 3.82 2.70 15.43
C ASP A 93 4.06 1.30 14.84
N PRO A 94 4.93 1.17 13.82
CA PRO A 94 5.22 -0.11 13.22
C PRO A 94 5.77 -1.13 14.21
N ALA A 95 6.49 -0.71 15.26
CA ALA A 95 7.07 -1.60 16.25
C ALA A 95 6.02 -2.38 17.07
N THR A 96 4.82 -1.83 17.20
CA THR A 96 3.70 -2.46 17.93
C THR A 96 2.71 -3.18 17.02
N SER A 97 2.87 -3.08 15.71
CA SER A 97 1.96 -3.69 14.73
C SER A 97 2.05 -5.22 14.76
N ILE A 98 0.89 -5.87 14.78
CA ILE A 98 0.75 -7.35 14.63
C ILE A 98 0.08 -7.72 13.30
N ARG A 99 -0.10 -6.74 12.41
CA ARG A 99 -0.77 -6.90 11.13
C ARG A 99 0.02 -7.79 10.18
N CYS A 100 -0.68 -8.52 9.31
CA CYS A 100 -0.11 -9.14 8.12
C CYS A 100 -0.14 -8.14 6.96
N TYR A 101 1.05 -7.79 6.43
CA TYR A 101 1.24 -6.94 5.26
C TYR A 101 1.48 -7.80 4.03
N ARG A 102 0.84 -7.46 2.90
CA ARG A 102 0.86 -8.26 1.67
C ARG A 102 1.32 -7.45 0.49
N ILE A 103 2.44 -7.87 -0.12
CA ILE A 103 3.05 -7.23 -1.28
C ILE A 103 2.96 -8.17 -2.48
N GLY A 104 2.29 -7.73 -3.55
CA GLY A 104 2.35 -8.40 -4.84
C GLY A 104 3.56 -7.90 -5.64
N PHE A 105 4.32 -8.82 -6.25
CA PHE A 105 5.45 -8.44 -7.11
C PHE A 105 5.74 -9.53 -8.16
N PRO A 106 6.26 -9.15 -9.35
CA PRO A 106 6.71 -10.09 -10.35
C PRO A 106 8.14 -10.60 -10.04
N ASP A 107 8.48 -11.78 -10.55
CA ASP A 107 9.79 -12.39 -10.33
C ASP A 107 10.95 -11.71 -11.08
N TYR A 108 10.68 -10.76 -11.98
CA TYR A 108 11.69 -9.99 -12.68
C TYR A 108 12.25 -8.79 -11.90
N LEU A 109 11.70 -8.48 -10.73
CA LEU A 109 12.31 -7.47 -9.86
C LEU A 109 13.73 -7.91 -9.45
N ASN A 110 14.57 -6.92 -9.22
CA ASN A 110 15.95 -7.15 -8.77
C ASN A 110 15.94 -8.09 -7.55
N VAL A 111 16.76 -9.15 -7.61
CA VAL A 111 16.86 -10.20 -6.58
C VAL A 111 17.20 -9.66 -5.19
N LEU A 112 17.73 -8.47 -5.07
CA LEU A 112 17.99 -7.78 -3.81
C LEU A 112 16.76 -7.05 -3.26
N PHE A 113 15.69 -6.88 -4.04
CA PHE A 113 14.49 -6.16 -3.61
C PHE A 113 13.85 -6.82 -2.39
N VAL A 114 13.52 -8.11 -2.50
CA VAL A 114 12.87 -8.85 -1.40
C VAL A 114 13.74 -8.89 -0.14
N PRO A 115 15.03 -9.27 -0.20
CA PRO A 115 15.91 -9.26 0.97
C PRO A 115 15.99 -7.88 1.65
N THR A 116 16.11 -6.79 0.87
CA THR A 116 16.20 -5.43 1.42
C THR A 116 14.91 -4.99 2.08
N VAL A 117 13.76 -5.32 1.48
CA VAL A 117 12.44 -5.04 2.08
C VAL A 117 12.26 -5.84 3.37
N VAL A 118 12.61 -7.13 3.38
CA VAL A 118 12.51 -8.00 4.56
C VAL A 118 13.40 -7.51 5.70
N GLU A 119 14.64 -7.14 5.41
CA GLU A 119 15.58 -6.61 6.42
C GLU A 119 14.98 -5.37 7.11
N ARG A 120 14.56 -4.36 6.33
CA ARG A 120 13.97 -3.13 6.87
C ARG A 120 12.67 -3.37 7.61
N PHE A 121 11.82 -4.25 7.06
CA PHE A 121 10.55 -4.61 7.67
C PHE A 121 10.75 -5.26 9.04
N ARG A 122 11.65 -6.24 9.13
CA ARG A 122 11.94 -6.93 10.40
C ARG A 122 12.53 -6.02 11.46
N GLN A 123 13.33 -5.03 11.07
CA GLN A 123 13.87 -4.03 11.98
C GLN A 123 12.79 -3.08 12.51
N ALA A 124 11.86 -2.64 11.66
CA ALA A 124 10.86 -1.65 12.02
C ALA A 124 9.58 -2.25 12.66
N ALA A 125 9.17 -3.46 12.23
CA ALA A 125 7.93 -4.11 12.65
C ALA A 125 8.17 -5.57 13.08
N PRO A 126 8.87 -5.83 14.20
CA PRO A 126 9.31 -7.17 14.60
C PRO A 126 8.17 -8.15 14.90
N ASN A 127 6.98 -7.63 15.27
CA ASN A 127 5.81 -8.43 15.64
C ASN A 127 4.82 -8.63 14.47
N ALA A 128 5.00 -7.91 13.36
CA ALA A 128 4.15 -8.00 12.19
C ALA A 128 4.58 -9.13 11.24
N THR A 129 3.65 -9.55 10.37
CA THR A 129 3.92 -10.54 9.31
C THR A 129 4.01 -9.84 7.97
N LEU A 130 4.92 -10.32 7.10
CA LEU A 130 5.06 -9.86 5.72
C LEU A 130 4.90 -11.05 4.79
N GLU A 131 3.95 -10.96 3.86
CA GLU A 131 3.70 -11.97 2.83
C GLU A 131 4.01 -11.37 1.46
N PHE A 132 4.70 -12.15 0.62
CA PHE A 132 4.95 -11.82 -0.77
C PHE A 132 4.12 -12.71 -1.68
N HIS A 133 3.42 -12.10 -2.63
CA HIS A 133 2.57 -12.79 -3.58
C HIS A 133 3.11 -12.60 -5.00
N SER A 134 3.25 -13.71 -5.73
CA SER A 134 3.65 -13.66 -7.14
C SER A 134 2.51 -13.14 -8.01
N LEU A 135 2.82 -12.15 -8.84
CA LEU A 135 1.92 -11.66 -9.87
C LEU A 135 2.11 -12.53 -11.13
N GLY A 136 1.32 -13.58 -11.25
CA GLY A 136 1.32 -14.46 -12.43
C GLY A 136 0.31 -14.03 -13.51
N PRO A 137 0.33 -14.65 -14.72
CA PRO A 137 -0.52 -14.27 -15.85
C PRO A 137 -2.03 -14.36 -15.60
N ALA A 138 -2.45 -15.18 -14.64
CA ALA A 138 -3.86 -15.38 -14.28
C ALA A 138 -4.25 -14.67 -12.96
N PHE A 139 -3.32 -13.89 -12.36
CA PHE A 139 -3.57 -13.25 -11.09
C PHE A 139 -4.12 -11.83 -11.30
N ASP A 140 -5.36 -11.63 -10.90
CA ASP A 140 -6.01 -10.31 -10.91
C ASP A 140 -5.57 -9.51 -9.69
N TYR A 141 -4.49 -8.74 -9.86
CA TYR A 141 -3.95 -7.90 -8.79
C TYR A 141 -4.85 -6.68 -8.48
N GLU A 142 -5.61 -6.19 -9.45
CA GLU A 142 -6.52 -5.05 -9.26
C GLU A 142 -7.64 -5.45 -8.31
N LEU A 143 -8.30 -6.58 -8.57
CA LEU A 143 -9.31 -7.15 -7.68
C LEU A 143 -8.70 -7.53 -6.30
N ALA A 144 -7.47 -8.06 -6.28
CA ALA A 144 -6.81 -8.40 -5.02
C ALA A 144 -6.51 -7.17 -4.15
N LEU A 145 -6.19 -6.03 -4.74
CA LEU A 145 -6.03 -4.74 -4.05
C LEU A 145 -7.38 -4.19 -3.57
N GLU A 146 -8.41 -4.27 -4.41
CA GLU A 146 -9.78 -3.86 -4.07
C GLU A 146 -10.33 -4.69 -2.90
N ASP A 147 -10.21 -6.01 -2.95
CA ASP A 147 -10.65 -6.93 -1.89
C ASP A 147 -9.78 -6.86 -0.60
N GLY A 148 -8.59 -6.24 -0.67
CA GLY A 148 -7.60 -6.22 0.43
C GLY A 148 -6.89 -7.52 0.66
N LYS A 149 -6.81 -8.36 -0.35
CA LYS A 149 -5.94 -9.54 -0.40
C LYS A 149 -4.48 -9.14 -0.61
N LEU A 150 -4.25 -7.95 -1.18
CA LEU A 150 -2.96 -7.27 -1.26
C LEU A 150 -3.09 -5.85 -0.70
N ASP A 151 -2.02 -5.35 -0.07
CA ASP A 151 -1.92 -3.96 0.37
C ASP A 151 -1.34 -3.07 -0.72
N ILE A 152 -0.30 -3.56 -1.39
CA ILE A 152 0.37 -2.89 -2.51
C ILE A 152 0.83 -3.92 -3.54
N VAL A 153 1.04 -3.47 -4.77
CA VAL A 153 1.79 -4.21 -5.78
C VAL A 153 2.96 -3.39 -6.29
N VAL A 154 4.06 -4.05 -6.62
CA VAL A 154 5.26 -3.43 -7.17
C VAL A 154 5.56 -4.08 -8.52
N GLY A 155 5.88 -3.27 -9.53
CA GLY A 155 6.20 -3.79 -10.86
C GLY A 155 6.39 -2.66 -11.88
N ASN A 156 6.38 -3.03 -13.15
CA ASN A 156 6.39 -2.09 -14.26
C ASN A 156 5.14 -2.27 -15.11
N TRP A 157 4.49 -1.18 -15.42
CA TRP A 157 3.33 -1.15 -16.31
C TRP A 157 3.56 -0.06 -17.36
N PRO A 158 3.46 -0.37 -18.66
CA PRO A 158 3.50 0.65 -19.71
C PRO A 158 2.38 1.67 -19.56
N GLU A 159 1.21 1.21 -19.14
CA GLU A 159 0.00 1.98 -18.87
C GLU A 159 -0.58 1.51 -17.53
N PRO A 160 -0.22 2.17 -16.41
CA PRO A 160 -0.78 1.81 -15.10
C PRO A 160 -2.30 2.02 -15.06
N PRO A 161 -3.07 1.16 -14.37
CA PRO A 161 -4.51 1.31 -14.22
C PRO A 161 -4.89 2.65 -13.59
N GLU A 162 -5.81 3.41 -14.23
CA GLU A 162 -6.23 4.75 -13.79
C GLU A 162 -6.95 4.74 -12.44
N GLN A 163 -7.62 3.63 -12.08
CA GLN A 163 -8.35 3.46 -10.83
C GLN A 163 -7.46 3.20 -9.62
N LEU A 164 -6.17 2.97 -9.82
CA LEU A 164 -5.21 2.74 -8.74
C LEU A 164 -4.34 3.97 -8.52
N HIS A 165 -4.01 4.23 -7.27
CA HIS A 165 -2.95 5.17 -6.95
C HIS A 165 -1.60 4.58 -7.31
N LEU A 166 -0.69 5.44 -7.74
CA LEU A 166 0.67 5.05 -8.07
C LEU A 166 1.71 5.98 -7.44
N SER A 167 2.90 5.44 -7.26
CA SER A 167 4.11 6.20 -6.93
C SER A 167 5.29 5.60 -7.66
N ASN A 168 6.10 6.45 -8.27
CA ASN A 168 7.34 6.05 -8.94
C ASN A 168 8.33 5.52 -7.91
N LEU A 169 8.99 4.41 -8.22
CA LEU A 169 10.05 3.84 -7.41
C LEU A 169 11.43 4.14 -8.02
N PHE A 170 11.65 3.68 -9.24
CA PHE A 170 12.91 3.89 -9.97
C PHE A 170 12.73 3.66 -11.47
N VAL A 171 13.79 4.01 -12.20
CA VAL A 171 13.90 3.80 -13.65
C VAL A 171 15.13 2.95 -13.91
N ASP A 172 15.06 1.99 -14.83
CA ASP A 172 16.17 1.14 -15.21
C ASP A 172 16.36 1.08 -16.73
N GLN A 173 17.60 0.98 -17.16
CA GLN A 173 17.95 0.91 -18.57
C GLN A 173 17.84 -0.51 -19.11
N ILE A 174 17.51 -0.65 -20.39
CA ILE A 174 17.50 -1.94 -21.07
C ILE A 174 18.87 -2.25 -21.65
N VAL A 175 19.34 -3.47 -21.41
CA VAL A 175 20.61 -4.01 -21.88
C VAL A 175 20.43 -5.44 -22.38
N CYS A 176 21.46 -5.98 -23.02
CA CYS A 176 21.56 -7.38 -23.39
C CYS A 176 22.52 -8.12 -22.46
N LEU A 177 22.12 -9.29 -21.98
CA LEU A 177 22.92 -10.20 -21.17
C LEU A 177 23.14 -11.50 -21.94
N MET A 178 24.40 -12.00 -21.95
CA MET A 178 24.80 -13.22 -22.65
C MET A 178 25.98 -13.89 -21.96
N SER A 179 26.28 -15.14 -22.33
CA SER A 179 27.47 -15.84 -21.85
C SER A 179 28.76 -15.10 -22.25
N ASN A 180 29.80 -15.14 -21.38
CA ASN A 180 31.14 -14.66 -21.73
C ASN A 180 31.74 -15.39 -22.95
N ALA A 181 31.28 -16.62 -23.23
CA ALA A 181 31.67 -17.40 -24.39
C ALA A 181 30.88 -17.05 -25.65
N HIS A 182 29.86 -16.20 -25.58
CA HIS A 182 29.03 -15.82 -26.70
C HIS A 182 29.86 -15.08 -27.77
N PRO A 183 29.68 -15.35 -29.08
CA PRO A 183 30.47 -14.73 -30.15
C PRO A 183 30.47 -13.20 -30.14
N PHE A 184 29.42 -12.59 -29.64
CA PHE A 184 29.26 -11.13 -29.58
C PHE A 184 29.75 -10.51 -28.24
N ALA A 185 30.02 -11.30 -27.20
CA ALA A 185 30.46 -10.79 -25.90
C ALA A 185 31.79 -10.00 -25.96
N LYS A 186 32.69 -10.39 -26.81
CA LYS A 186 34.06 -9.80 -26.95
C LYS A 186 34.11 -8.60 -27.90
N ARG A 187 33.04 -8.27 -28.61
CA ARG A 187 33.04 -7.27 -29.69
C ARG A 187 32.71 -5.85 -29.25
N GLY A 188 32.45 -5.62 -27.97
CA GLY A 188 32.12 -4.30 -27.40
C GLY A 188 30.77 -3.75 -27.78
N GLY A 189 29.90 -4.51 -28.47
CA GLY A 189 28.54 -4.12 -28.82
C GLY A 189 27.91 -5.05 -29.86
N LEU A 190 26.58 -4.98 -29.94
CA LEU A 190 25.73 -5.68 -30.92
C LEU A 190 25.28 -4.70 -32.00
N THR A 191 25.35 -5.10 -33.28
CA THR A 191 24.59 -4.38 -34.31
C THR A 191 23.14 -4.78 -34.27
N LEU A 192 22.26 -3.96 -34.84
CA LEU A 192 20.82 -4.26 -34.92
C LEU A 192 20.55 -5.58 -35.67
N ASP A 193 21.23 -5.79 -36.78
CA ASP A 193 21.08 -7.03 -37.57
C ASP A 193 21.50 -8.27 -36.77
N GLN A 194 22.62 -8.20 -36.04
CA GLN A 194 23.06 -9.28 -35.16
C GLN A 194 22.05 -9.57 -34.06
N TYR A 195 21.50 -8.53 -33.45
CA TYR A 195 20.48 -8.66 -32.41
C TYR A 195 19.21 -9.32 -32.94
N LEU A 196 18.68 -8.88 -34.08
CA LEU A 196 17.42 -9.41 -34.60
C LEU A 196 17.53 -10.86 -35.05
N ASN A 197 18.69 -11.28 -35.59
CA ASN A 197 18.90 -12.63 -36.14
C ASN A 197 19.47 -13.64 -35.12
N ALA A 198 20.02 -13.19 -34.01
CA ALA A 198 20.50 -14.08 -32.95
C ALA A 198 19.33 -14.81 -32.25
N PRO A 199 19.60 -16.00 -31.68
CA PRO A 199 18.61 -16.68 -30.85
C PRO A 199 18.42 -15.97 -29.52
N HIS A 200 17.15 -15.71 -29.14
CA HIS A 200 16.81 -15.03 -27.90
C HIS A 200 16.11 -15.95 -26.91
N LEU A 201 16.43 -15.71 -25.63
CA LEU A 201 15.59 -16.10 -24.51
C LEU A 201 14.67 -14.93 -24.16
N ALA A 202 13.38 -15.21 -23.91
CA ALA A 202 12.41 -14.21 -23.46
C ALA A 202 11.63 -14.73 -22.23
N PRO A 203 11.17 -13.83 -21.34
CA PRO A 203 10.23 -14.23 -20.29
C PRO A 203 8.85 -14.53 -20.91
N THR A 204 8.10 -15.43 -20.27
CA THR A 204 6.68 -15.61 -20.59
C THR A 204 5.93 -14.33 -20.24
N PRO A 205 5.13 -13.75 -21.16
CA PRO A 205 4.34 -12.57 -20.87
C PRO A 205 3.37 -12.79 -19.72
N TYR A 206 3.10 -11.77 -18.92
CA TYR A 206 2.22 -11.83 -17.74
C TYR A 206 0.74 -12.03 -18.09
N SER A 207 0.32 -11.76 -19.32
CA SER A 207 -1.06 -12.00 -19.78
C SER A 207 -1.06 -12.86 -21.02
N VAL A 208 -2.00 -13.81 -21.08
CA VAL A 208 -2.18 -14.70 -22.23
C VAL A 208 -2.45 -13.87 -23.48
N GLY A 209 -1.67 -14.12 -24.53
CA GLY A 209 -1.80 -13.40 -25.81
C GLY A 209 -1.14 -12.01 -25.85
N GLN A 210 -0.58 -11.51 -24.75
CA GLN A 210 0.21 -10.29 -24.75
C GLN A 210 1.68 -10.56 -25.11
N ARG A 211 2.34 -9.51 -25.60
CA ARG A 211 3.79 -9.51 -25.84
C ARG A 211 4.50 -8.91 -24.65
N GLY A 212 5.71 -9.39 -24.33
CA GLY A 212 6.58 -8.75 -23.34
C GLY A 212 6.95 -7.31 -23.77
N ALA A 213 7.33 -6.46 -22.81
CA ALA A 213 7.63 -5.04 -23.06
C ALA A 213 8.65 -4.81 -24.19
N ILE A 214 9.69 -5.68 -24.28
CA ILE A 214 10.70 -5.62 -25.34
C ILE A 214 10.07 -5.88 -26.72
N ASP A 215 9.24 -6.91 -26.83
CA ASP A 215 8.62 -7.29 -28.11
C ASP A 215 7.48 -6.34 -28.52
N VAL A 216 6.84 -5.66 -27.56
CA VAL A 216 5.92 -4.54 -27.84
C VAL A 216 6.67 -3.37 -28.47
N HIS A 217 7.82 -2.98 -27.88
CA HIS A 217 8.64 -1.90 -28.43
C HIS A 217 9.16 -2.24 -29.84
N LEU A 218 9.73 -3.43 -30.03
CA LEU A 218 10.20 -3.88 -31.34
C LEU A 218 9.07 -3.87 -32.40
N ALA A 219 7.86 -4.28 -32.02
CA ALA A 219 6.69 -4.25 -32.93
C ALA A 219 6.28 -2.83 -33.33
N ARG A 220 6.40 -1.83 -32.42
CA ARG A 220 6.18 -0.40 -32.75
C ARG A 220 7.16 0.10 -33.81
N GLU A 221 8.41 -0.37 -33.73
CA GLU A 221 9.47 -0.09 -34.72
C GLU A 221 9.41 -1.01 -35.96
N ARG A 222 8.37 -1.86 -36.08
CA ARG A 222 8.20 -2.86 -37.14
C ARG A 222 9.34 -3.89 -37.21
N LEU A 223 9.96 -4.15 -36.06
CA LEU A 223 11.04 -5.12 -35.90
C LEU A 223 10.55 -6.36 -35.17
N LYS A 224 11.27 -7.47 -35.34
CA LYS A 224 11.01 -8.74 -34.65
C LYS A 224 12.34 -9.45 -34.41
N ARG A 225 12.60 -9.87 -33.18
CA ARG A 225 13.74 -10.72 -32.81
C ARG A 225 13.37 -12.20 -32.89
N HIS A 226 14.37 -13.08 -33.01
CA HIS A 226 14.21 -14.51 -33.10
C HIS A 226 14.18 -15.15 -31.69
N VAL A 227 13.01 -15.21 -31.03
CA VAL A 227 12.84 -15.87 -29.72
C VAL A 227 12.74 -17.37 -29.93
N VAL A 228 13.68 -18.13 -29.35
CA VAL A 228 13.73 -19.61 -29.43
C VAL A 228 13.46 -20.29 -28.10
N VAL A 229 13.60 -19.58 -26.96
CA VAL A 229 13.31 -20.07 -25.62
C VAL A 229 12.42 -19.07 -24.89
N THR A 230 11.38 -19.57 -24.23
CA THR A 230 10.54 -18.78 -23.34
C THR A 230 10.52 -19.40 -21.96
N LEU A 231 10.74 -18.60 -20.90
CA LEU A 231 10.79 -19.06 -19.51
C LEU A 231 9.74 -18.32 -18.66
N PRO A 232 8.99 -19.05 -17.80
CA PRO A 232 8.07 -18.43 -16.84
C PRO A 232 8.77 -17.83 -15.61
N TYR A 233 10.04 -18.24 -15.36
CA TYR A 233 10.84 -17.80 -14.21
C TYR A 233 12.01 -16.95 -14.68
N PHE A 234 11.91 -15.65 -14.52
CA PHE A 234 12.88 -14.68 -15.00
C PHE A 234 14.28 -14.89 -14.39
N ASN A 235 14.31 -15.23 -13.10
CA ASN A 235 15.57 -15.46 -12.36
C ASN A 235 16.34 -16.73 -12.79
N LEU A 236 15.75 -17.61 -13.61
CA LEU A 236 16.47 -18.75 -14.22
C LEU A 236 17.22 -18.37 -15.49
N ALA A 237 16.87 -17.27 -16.13
CA ALA A 237 17.50 -16.86 -17.39
C ALA A 237 19.04 -16.79 -17.33
N PRO A 238 19.68 -16.22 -16.30
CA PRO A 238 21.14 -16.17 -16.19
C PRO A 238 21.81 -17.54 -16.23
N TYR A 239 21.20 -18.55 -15.60
CA TYR A 239 21.74 -19.93 -15.55
C TYR A 239 21.56 -20.67 -16.88
N VAL A 240 20.55 -20.34 -17.68
CA VAL A 240 20.39 -20.83 -19.05
C VAL A 240 21.44 -20.22 -19.95
N LEU A 241 21.70 -18.92 -19.83
CA LEU A 241 22.65 -18.18 -20.66
C LEU A 241 24.10 -18.73 -20.55
N ILE A 242 24.55 -19.13 -19.36
CA ILE A 242 25.95 -19.63 -19.20
C ILE A 242 26.22 -20.93 -19.99
N LYS A 243 25.18 -21.62 -20.44
CA LYS A 243 25.25 -22.91 -21.18
C LYS A 243 24.67 -22.82 -22.59
N SER A 244 24.46 -21.62 -23.12
CA SER A 244 23.82 -21.42 -24.42
C SER A 244 24.43 -20.24 -25.19
N ASP A 245 24.01 -20.12 -26.43
CA ASP A 245 24.29 -19.00 -27.34
C ASP A 245 23.15 -17.98 -27.39
N LEU A 246 22.35 -17.91 -26.33
CA LEU A 246 21.17 -17.06 -26.29
C LEU A 246 21.52 -15.64 -25.81
N ILE A 247 20.75 -14.67 -26.32
CA ILE A 247 20.73 -13.30 -25.85
C ILE A 247 19.47 -13.10 -24.99
N PHE A 248 19.65 -12.48 -23.84
CA PHE A 248 18.55 -12.07 -22.95
C PHE A 248 18.52 -10.56 -22.83
N THR A 249 17.46 -9.92 -23.34
CA THR A 249 17.24 -8.48 -23.21
C THR A 249 16.52 -8.24 -21.88
N THR A 250 17.16 -7.49 -20.98
CA THR A 250 16.70 -7.29 -19.60
C THR A 250 17.10 -5.92 -19.09
N THR A 251 16.79 -5.60 -17.82
CA THR A 251 17.20 -4.36 -17.17
C THR A 251 18.65 -4.43 -16.68
N ARG A 252 19.30 -3.27 -16.61
CA ARG A 252 20.70 -3.15 -16.22
C ARG A 252 20.97 -3.64 -14.80
N LEU A 253 20.13 -3.25 -13.83
CA LEU A 253 20.30 -3.68 -12.44
C LEU A 253 20.27 -5.21 -12.30
N PHE A 254 19.36 -5.85 -13.03
CA PHE A 254 19.30 -7.33 -13.07
C PHE A 254 20.56 -7.91 -13.72
N ALA A 255 20.95 -7.41 -14.87
CA ALA A 255 22.11 -7.91 -15.63
C ALA A 255 23.41 -7.74 -14.84
N ASP A 256 23.66 -6.56 -14.29
CA ASP A 256 24.87 -6.24 -13.53
C ASP A 256 24.98 -7.08 -12.26
N TYR A 257 23.84 -7.37 -11.58
CA TYR A 257 23.86 -8.26 -10.42
C TYR A 257 24.38 -9.65 -10.78
N TYR A 258 23.81 -10.29 -11.80
CA TYR A 258 24.21 -11.65 -12.15
C TYR A 258 25.61 -11.72 -12.80
N ALA A 259 26.02 -10.71 -13.54
CA ALA A 259 27.36 -10.65 -14.14
C ALA A 259 28.49 -10.55 -13.10
N LYS A 260 28.19 -10.14 -11.85
CA LYS A 260 29.16 -10.16 -10.73
C LYS A 260 29.50 -11.59 -10.26
N PHE A 261 28.61 -12.55 -10.42
CA PHE A 261 28.73 -13.89 -9.85
C PHE A 261 28.79 -15.01 -10.90
N LEU A 262 28.32 -14.75 -12.11
CA LEU A 262 28.24 -15.72 -13.19
C LEU A 262 29.11 -15.26 -14.39
N PRO A 263 29.60 -16.18 -15.22
CA PRO A 263 30.37 -15.86 -16.42
C PRO A 263 29.48 -15.26 -17.53
N LEU A 264 28.93 -14.09 -17.26
CA LEU A 264 28.01 -13.36 -18.14
C LEU A 264 28.61 -11.98 -18.49
N THR A 265 28.29 -11.52 -19.68
CA THR A 265 28.67 -10.20 -20.20
C THR A 265 27.42 -9.37 -20.43
N VAL A 266 27.44 -8.14 -19.92
CA VAL A 266 26.43 -7.11 -20.19
C VAL A 266 26.89 -6.25 -21.35
N VAL A 267 26.08 -6.14 -22.39
CA VAL A 267 26.37 -5.27 -23.56
C VAL A 267 25.18 -4.29 -23.75
N PRO A 268 25.46 -3.08 -24.26
CA PRO A 268 24.38 -2.16 -24.64
C PRO A 268 23.43 -2.80 -25.63
N ALA A 269 22.14 -2.53 -25.49
CA ALA A 269 21.17 -2.91 -26.51
C ALA A 269 21.40 -2.06 -27.78
N PRO A 270 21.28 -2.65 -28.99
CA PRO A 270 21.56 -1.92 -30.25
C PRO A 270 20.39 -1.05 -30.71
N LEU A 271 19.42 -0.83 -29.87
CA LEU A 271 18.23 -0.01 -30.05
C LEU A 271 18.06 0.91 -28.84
N ASP A 272 17.49 2.06 -29.07
CA ASP A 272 17.10 2.99 -28.01
C ASP A 272 15.77 2.54 -27.40
N PHE A 273 15.84 1.58 -26.49
CA PHE A 273 14.66 1.16 -25.73
C PHE A 273 14.29 2.23 -24.72
N PRO A 274 12.97 2.53 -24.55
CA PRO A 274 12.53 3.37 -23.46
C PRO A 274 12.95 2.75 -22.13
N PRO A 275 13.43 3.54 -21.17
CA PRO A 275 13.80 3.03 -19.87
C PRO A 275 12.60 2.38 -19.18
N MET A 276 12.86 1.31 -18.43
CA MET A 276 11.83 0.58 -17.68
C MET A 276 11.47 1.34 -16.40
N GLN A 277 10.26 1.86 -16.35
CA GLN A 277 9.75 2.57 -15.18
C GLN A 277 9.10 1.59 -14.21
N TYR A 278 9.50 1.61 -12.94
CA TYR A 278 8.93 0.81 -11.87
C TYR A 278 8.07 1.66 -10.95
N TYR A 279 6.93 1.09 -10.54
CA TYR A 279 5.93 1.72 -9.71
C TYR A 279 5.58 0.85 -8.51
N GLN A 280 5.02 1.46 -7.48
CA GLN A 280 4.12 0.79 -6.56
C GLN A 280 2.70 1.31 -6.76
N LEU A 281 1.72 0.39 -6.73
CA LEU A 281 0.30 0.69 -6.88
C LEU A 281 -0.46 0.24 -5.63
N TRP A 282 -1.54 0.95 -5.32
CA TRP A 282 -2.46 0.60 -4.23
C TRP A 282 -3.87 1.12 -4.52
N HIS A 283 -4.87 0.52 -3.88
CA HIS A 283 -6.27 0.91 -4.04
C HIS A 283 -6.66 2.08 -3.12
N GLU A 284 -7.65 2.90 -3.51
CA GLU A 284 -8.18 4.04 -2.74
C GLU A 284 -8.57 3.66 -1.31
N ARG A 285 -9.12 2.46 -1.09
CA ARG A 285 -9.54 1.98 0.24
C ARG A 285 -8.47 2.07 1.33
N VAL A 286 -7.19 2.03 0.94
CA VAL A 286 -6.04 2.08 1.87
C VAL A 286 -5.19 3.34 1.70
N HIS A 287 -5.63 4.28 0.86
CA HIS A 287 -4.87 5.49 0.55
C HIS A 287 -4.52 6.30 1.80
N TYR A 288 -5.46 6.41 2.73
CA TYR A 288 -5.32 7.14 4.00
C TYR A 288 -4.91 6.26 5.18
N SER A 289 -4.70 4.95 5.00
CA SER A 289 -4.20 4.06 6.04
C SER A 289 -2.74 4.38 6.38
N ASP A 290 -2.45 4.76 7.62
CA ASP A 290 -1.10 5.07 8.08
C ASP A 290 -0.17 3.84 8.00
N GLU A 291 -0.72 2.65 8.24
CA GLU A 291 -0.03 1.36 8.12
C GLU A 291 0.44 1.09 6.68
N VAL A 292 -0.46 1.27 5.70
CA VAL A 292 -0.11 1.07 4.28
C VAL A 292 0.76 2.21 3.76
N ARG A 293 0.58 3.44 4.25
CA ARG A 293 1.47 4.57 3.96
C ARG A 293 2.90 4.29 4.43
N TRP A 294 3.04 3.76 5.65
CA TRP A 294 4.33 3.31 6.16
C TRP A 294 4.95 2.22 5.29
N LEU A 295 4.18 1.18 4.92
CA LEU A 295 4.65 0.11 4.04
C LEU A 295 5.16 0.66 2.70
N ARG A 296 4.43 1.58 2.09
CA ARG A 296 4.82 2.25 0.84
C ARG A 296 6.14 3.03 0.98
N SER A 297 6.29 3.74 2.10
CA SER A 297 7.53 4.47 2.40
C SER A 297 8.71 3.52 2.58
N LEU A 298 8.52 2.41 3.30
CA LEU A 298 9.53 1.39 3.50
C LEU A 298 9.99 0.78 2.17
N VAL A 299 9.05 0.45 1.27
CA VAL A 299 9.35 -0.08 -0.07
C VAL A 299 10.09 0.94 -0.92
N ALA A 300 9.67 2.21 -0.91
CA ALA A 300 10.35 3.28 -1.65
C ALA A 300 11.78 3.50 -1.15
N GLU A 301 12.02 3.46 0.15
CA GLU A 301 13.36 3.56 0.73
C GLU A 301 14.24 2.34 0.41
N ALA A 302 13.66 1.14 0.44
CA ALA A 302 14.36 -0.09 0.06
C ALA A 302 14.85 -0.01 -1.40
N THR A 303 14.00 0.47 -2.31
CA THR A 303 14.38 0.62 -3.73
C THR A 303 15.47 1.67 -3.96
N LYS A 304 15.45 2.81 -3.25
CA LYS A 304 16.53 3.81 -3.32
C LYS A 304 17.89 3.20 -2.97
N THR A 305 17.96 2.40 -1.91
CA THR A 305 19.19 1.75 -1.48
C THR A 305 19.74 0.77 -2.53
N LEU A 306 18.89 0.18 -3.37
CA LEU A 306 19.30 -0.73 -4.44
C LEU A 306 19.94 0.01 -5.64
N ILE A 307 19.53 1.24 -5.87
CA ILE A 307 20.01 2.07 -6.98
C ILE A 307 21.32 2.75 -6.60
N ASP A 308 21.46 3.21 -5.35
CA ASP A 308 22.60 3.98 -4.86
C ASP A 308 23.82 3.12 -4.53
N LYS A 309 23.67 1.78 -4.49
CA LYS A 309 24.81 0.85 -4.32
C LYS A 309 25.17 0.23 -5.66
N PRO A 310 26.26 0.68 -6.31
CA PRO A 310 26.74 0.10 -7.57
C PRO A 310 27.23 -1.35 -7.41
#